data_c9ee62d173dddaf0e74d6eefbbd896fc
#
_entry.id   c9ee62d173dddaf0e74d6eefbbd896fc
#
_cell.length_a   1.000
_cell.length_b   1.000
_cell.length_c   1.000
_cell.angle_alpha   90.00
_cell.angle_beta   90.00
_cell.angle_gamma   90.00
#
_symmetry.space_group_name_H-M   'P 1'
#
loop_
_entity.id
_entity.type
_entity.pdbx_description
1 polymer ?
#
loop_
_entity_poly.entity_id
_entity_poly.type
_entity_poly.pdbx_seq_one_letter_code
_entity_poly.pdbx_strand_id
1 'polypeptide(L)'
;MDNIVGRLKLLFPHNQLQLILGSLMGDARLECRSKSIRAKHTARLRIHQSDKQKDYVFWKYQQLKDLVLKGPRHIKAGHDIKRNKDHFSWYFHTKSTAELGLIHSLFYENKIKIVPSKLLKILDPLGLAIWYMDDGSNNGSNITLN
;
A
#
# COMPACT_ATOMS: atom_id res chain seq x y z
N MET A 1 -11.64 2.62 24.22
CA MET A 1 -12.27 2.80 23.07
C MET A 1 -11.46 2.62 21.82
N ASP A 2 -10.45 3.33 21.55
CA ASP A 2 -9.73 3.03 20.36
C ASP A 2 -8.55 2.13 20.56
N ASN A 3 -8.90 0.88 20.84
CA ASN A 3 -7.91 -0.17 20.82
C ASN A 3 -7.42 -0.53 19.43
N ILE A 4 -8.02 0.06 18.36
CA ILE A 4 -7.64 -0.30 17.00
C ILE A 4 -6.19 0.08 16.72
N VAL A 5 -5.78 1.29 17.10
CA VAL A 5 -4.40 1.75 16.93
C VAL A 5 -3.45 0.87 17.74
N GLY A 6 -3.79 0.60 18.99
CA GLY A 6 -3.00 -0.29 19.83
C GLY A 6 -2.88 -1.70 19.27
N ARG A 7 -3.97 -2.24 18.74
CA ARG A 7 -3.97 -3.56 18.10
C ARG A 7 -3.06 -3.58 16.88
N LEU A 8 -3.11 -2.56 16.03
CA LEU A 8 -2.25 -2.48 14.86
C LEU A 8 -0.78 -2.44 15.25
N LYS A 9 -0.45 -1.69 16.29
CA LYS A 9 0.93 -1.61 16.80
C LYS A 9 1.42 -2.94 17.36
N LEU A 10 0.54 -3.78 17.87
CA LEU A 10 0.87 -5.11 18.34
C LEU A 10 0.99 -6.13 17.20
N LEU A 11 0.21 -5.97 16.15
CA LEU A 11 0.15 -6.93 15.04
C LEU A 11 1.28 -6.74 14.02
N PHE A 12 1.83 -5.54 13.92
CA PHE A 12 2.86 -5.21 12.92
C PHE A 12 4.07 -4.56 13.57
N PRO A 13 5.28 -4.92 13.14
CA PRO A 13 6.47 -4.12 13.48
C PRO A 13 6.27 -2.67 13.04
N HIS A 14 6.83 -1.74 13.81
CA HIS A 14 6.59 -0.30 13.59
C HIS A 14 6.87 0.14 12.16
N ASN A 15 8.03 -0.22 11.60
CA ASN A 15 8.39 0.21 10.25
C ASN A 15 7.49 -0.40 9.19
N GLN A 16 7.07 -1.66 9.36
CA GLN A 16 6.11 -2.29 8.45
C GLN A 16 4.76 -1.59 8.50
N LEU A 17 4.27 -1.27 9.69
CA LEU A 17 3.00 -0.56 9.85
C LEU A 17 3.05 0.79 9.15
N GLN A 18 4.11 1.55 9.37
CA GLN A 18 4.26 2.86 8.73
C GLN A 18 4.34 2.75 7.21
N LEU A 19 5.05 1.75 6.70
CA LEU A 19 5.12 1.50 5.26
C LEU A 19 3.75 1.14 4.69
N ILE A 20 3.02 0.26 5.35
CA ILE A 20 1.69 -0.16 4.90
C ILE A 20 0.73 1.05 4.88
N LEU A 21 0.69 1.80 5.97
CA LEU A 21 -0.22 2.94 6.08
C LEU A 21 0.16 4.05 5.09
N GLY A 22 1.44 4.39 4.99
CA GLY A 22 1.90 5.40 4.04
C GLY A 22 1.62 5.01 2.60
N SER A 23 1.83 3.73 2.26
CA SER A 23 1.53 3.22 0.92
C SER A 23 0.03 3.25 0.62
N LEU A 24 -0.81 2.97 1.61
CA LEU A 24 -2.27 3.02 1.44
C LEU A 24 -2.80 4.45 1.31
N MET A 25 -2.12 5.42 1.90
CA MET A 25 -2.44 6.83 1.66
C MET A 25 -2.10 7.23 0.22
N GLY A 26 -1.13 6.56 -0.39
CA GLY A 26 -0.69 6.78 -1.77
C GLY A 26 -1.25 5.74 -2.74
N ASP A 27 -0.36 5.09 -3.46
CA ASP A 27 -0.69 4.26 -4.62
C ASP A 27 -1.10 2.82 -4.31
N ALA A 28 -0.83 2.32 -3.12
CA ALA A 28 -1.13 0.94 -2.77
C ALA A 28 -2.62 0.73 -2.50
N ARG A 29 -3.03 -0.52 -2.62
CA ARG A 29 -4.40 -0.89 -2.28
C ARG A 29 -4.44 -2.23 -1.56
N LEU A 30 -5.50 -2.44 -0.80
CA LEU A 30 -5.81 -3.72 -0.20
C LEU A 30 -6.89 -4.41 -1.01
N GLU A 31 -6.70 -5.70 -1.25
CA GLU A 31 -7.64 -6.52 -1.98
C GLU A 31 -8.21 -7.59 -1.07
N CYS A 32 -9.53 -7.59 -0.91
CA CYS A 32 -10.23 -8.62 -0.18
C CYS A 32 -10.81 -9.60 -1.20
N ARG A 33 -10.27 -10.79 -1.26
CA ARG A 33 -10.63 -11.80 -2.26
C ARG A 33 -11.59 -12.87 -1.74
N SER A 34 -11.82 -12.92 -0.44
CA SER A 34 -12.70 -13.92 0.13
C SER A 34 -14.15 -13.61 -0.22
N LYS A 35 -14.81 -14.57 -0.86
CA LYS A 35 -16.23 -14.50 -1.18
C LYS A 35 -17.07 -15.39 -0.29
N SER A 36 -16.44 -16.13 0.63
CA SER A 36 -17.14 -17.07 1.50
C SER A 36 -17.57 -16.37 2.78
N ILE A 37 -18.85 -16.57 3.15
CA ILE A 37 -19.39 -16.08 4.42
C ILE A 37 -18.67 -16.71 5.61
N ARG A 38 -18.14 -17.92 5.44
CA ARG A 38 -17.41 -18.65 6.50
C ARG A 38 -15.95 -18.27 6.60
N ALA A 39 -15.37 -17.63 5.57
CA ALA A 39 -13.99 -17.21 5.61
C ALA A 39 -13.85 -15.96 6.48
N LYS A 40 -12.79 -15.93 7.27
CA LYS A 40 -12.43 -14.71 8.00
C LYS A 40 -12.16 -13.60 7.00
N HIS A 41 -12.48 -12.37 7.40
CA HIS A 41 -12.17 -11.20 6.59
C HIS A 41 -10.64 -11.07 6.48
N THR A 42 -10.11 -11.39 5.32
CA THR A 42 -8.68 -11.29 5.01
C THR A 42 -8.47 -10.37 3.83
N ALA A 43 -7.30 -9.76 3.77
CA ALA A 43 -6.92 -8.91 2.66
C ALA A 43 -5.43 -9.06 2.38
N ARG A 44 -5.04 -8.71 1.17
CA ARG A 44 -3.63 -8.64 0.77
C ARG A 44 -3.30 -7.23 0.31
N LEU A 45 -2.08 -6.80 0.59
CA LEU A 45 -1.58 -5.51 0.13
C LEU A 45 -0.99 -5.67 -1.27
N ARG A 46 -1.39 -4.80 -2.18
CA ARG A 46 -0.85 -4.77 -3.53
C ARG A 46 -0.04 -3.50 -3.74
N ILE A 47 1.21 -3.68 -4.17
CA ILE A 47 2.13 -2.61 -4.54
C ILE A 47 2.35 -2.71 -6.04
N HIS A 48 2.08 -1.62 -6.77
CA HIS A 48 2.21 -1.59 -8.22
C HIS A 48 2.65 -0.20 -8.64
N GLN A 49 3.80 -0.10 -9.28
CA GLN A 49 4.34 1.18 -9.71
C GLN A 49 5.06 1.06 -11.04
N SER A 50 5.25 2.19 -11.71
CA SER A 50 5.89 2.22 -13.03
C SER A 50 7.33 1.70 -12.97
N ASP A 51 7.84 1.31 -14.13
CA ASP A 51 9.20 0.81 -14.28
C ASP A 51 10.25 1.79 -13.74
N LYS A 52 9.97 3.08 -13.80
CA LYS A 52 10.86 4.13 -13.27
C LYS A 52 11.03 4.03 -11.75
N GLN A 53 10.09 3.37 -11.06
CA GLN A 53 10.09 3.22 -9.61
C GLN A 53 10.57 1.82 -9.17
N LYS A 54 11.31 1.12 -10.03
CA LYS A 54 11.78 -0.24 -9.75
C LYS A 54 12.48 -0.35 -8.40
N ASP A 55 13.46 0.50 -8.15
CA ASP A 55 14.24 0.43 -6.91
C ASP A 55 13.37 0.65 -5.68
N TYR A 56 12.39 1.53 -5.79
CA TYR A 56 11.45 1.80 -4.71
C TYR A 56 10.54 0.59 -4.44
N VAL A 57 10.05 -0.07 -5.49
CA VAL A 57 9.26 -1.30 -5.35
C VAL A 57 10.07 -2.38 -4.65
N PHE A 58 11.32 -2.57 -5.06
CA PHE A 58 12.21 -3.55 -4.44
C PHE A 58 12.54 -3.21 -3.00
N TRP A 59 12.69 -1.93 -2.67
CA TRP A 59 12.88 -1.50 -1.29
C TRP A 59 11.67 -1.85 -0.44
N LYS A 60 10.46 -1.56 -0.93
CA LYS A 60 9.23 -1.94 -0.21
C LYS A 60 9.12 -3.45 -0.03
N TYR A 61 9.48 -4.20 -1.07
CA TYR A 61 9.48 -5.65 -0.99
C TYR A 61 10.42 -6.14 0.12
N GLN A 62 11.63 -5.60 0.22
CA GLN A 62 12.57 -6.00 1.27
C GLN A 62 12.00 -5.75 2.66
N GLN A 63 11.30 -4.66 2.85
CA GLN A 63 10.67 -4.35 4.14
C GLN A 63 9.50 -5.28 4.48
N LEU A 64 8.82 -5.81 3.47
CA LEU A 64 7.63 -6.66 3.62
C LEU A 64 7.90 -8.13 3.29
N LYS A 65 9.15 -8.51 3.15
CA LYS A 65 9.56 -9.81 2.61
C LYS A 65 8.92 -10.99 3.34
N ASP A 66 8.79 -10.91 4.66
CA ASP A 66 8.19 -11.96 5.47
C ASP A 66 6.68 -12.13 5.23
N LEU A 67 6.04 -11.14 4.61
CA LEU A 67 4.62 -11.17 4.28
C LEU A 67 4.36 -11.56 2.81
N VAL A 68 5.40 -11.77 2.01
CA VAL A 68 5.29 -11.95 0.56
C VAL A 68 5.78 -13.34 0.17
N LEU A 69 5.02 -14.04 -0.67
CA LEU A 69 5.42 -15.37 -1.18
C LEU A 69 6.30 -15.27 -2.41
N LYS A 70 5.98 -14.37 -3.33
CA LYS A 70 6.71 -14.20 -4.59
C LYS A 70 7.17 -12.75 -4.72
N GLY A 71 8.44 -12.57 -5.07
CA GLY A 71 9.01 -11.25 -5.23
C GLY A 71 8.39 -10.43 -6.37
N PRO A 72 8.85 -9.19 -6.55
CA PRO A 72 8.30 -8.31 -7.57
C PRO A 72 8.39 -8.90 -8.97
N ARG A 73 7.35 -8.64 -9.77
CA ARG A 73 7.26 -9.07 -11.16
C ARG A 73 7.23 -7.86 -12.08
N HIS A 74 7.92 -8.01 -13.20
CA HIS A 74 7.90 -7.01 -14.28
C HIS A 74 6.78 -7.38 -15.24
N ILE A 75 5.82 -6.48 -15.42
CA ILE A 75 4.65 -6.74 -16.27
C ILE A 75 4.44 -5.60 -17.25
N LYS A 76 3.84 -5.93 -18.40
CA LYS A 76 3.43 -4.91 -19.36
C LYS A 76 2.17 -4.24 -18.84
N ALA A 77 2.23 -2.93 -18.63
CA ALA A 77 1.13 -2.15 -18.05
C ALA A 77 0.24 -1.53 -19.13
N GLY A 78 0.76 -1.30 -20.35
CA GLY A 78 -0.01 -0.71 -21.41
C GLY A 78 0.84 -0.38 -22.61
N HIS A 79 0.17 0.14 -23.65
CA HIS A 79 0.81 0.56 -24.90
C HIS A 79 0.33 1.97 -25.27
N ASP A 80 1.27 2.86 -25.51
CA ASP A 80 0.96 4.21 -25.96
C ASP A 80 0.98 4.20 -27.50
N ILE A 81 -0.19 4.30 -28.10
CA ILE A 81 -0.37 4.24 -29.54
C ILE A 81 0.31 5.43 -30.23
N LYS A 82 0.24 6.62 -29.64
CA LYS A 82 0.82 7.83 -30.22
C LYS A 82 2.34 7.78 -30.30
N ARG A 83 2.97 7.21 -29.27
CA ARG A 83 4.44 7.10 -29.18
C ARG A 83 4.95 5.74 -29.62
N ASN A 84 4.05 4.82 -29.94
CA ASN A 84 4.39 3.42 -30.26
C ASN A 84 5.34 2.82 -29.24
N LYS A 85 5.00 2.97 -27.97
CA LYS A 85 5.85 2.55 -26.86
C LYS A 85 5.05 1.73 -25.86
N ASP A 86 5.63 0.62 -25.43
CA ASP A 86 5.07 -0.18 -24.36
C ASP A 86 5.48 0.39 -23.01
N HIS A 87 4.53 0.38 -22.08
CA HIS A 87 4.77 0.76 -20.69
C HIS A 87 4.83 -0.50 -19.82
N PHE A 88 5.81 -0.54 -18.95
CA PHE A 88 6.02 -1.64 -18.02
C PHE A 88 5.89 -1.15 -16.59
N SER A 89 5.56 -2.08 -15.71
CA SER A 89 5.42 -1.83 -14.29
C SER A 89 6.03 -2.96 -13.48
N TRP A 90 6.34 -2.66 -12.24
CA TRP A 90 6.73 -3.65 -11.24
C TRP A 90 5.62 -3.79 -10.23
N TYR A 91 5.31 -5.02 -9.83
CA TYR A 91 4.27 -5.25 -8.87
C TYR A 91 4.55 -6.47 -8.00
N PHE A 92 4.06 -6.44 -6.78
CA PHE A 92 3.99 -7.60 -5.90
C PHE A 92 2.78 -7.47 -4.99
N HIS A 93 2.41 -8.55 -4.36
CA HIS A 93 1.38 -8.54 -3.32
C HIS A 93 1.81 -9.42 -2.16
N THR A 94 1.28 -9.10 -0.99
CA THR A 94 1.47 -9.91 0.21
C THR A 94 0.54 -11.11 0.21
N LYS A 95 0.75 -12.00 1.16
CA LYS A 95 -0.26 -13.01 1.50
C LYS A 95 -1.53 -12.31 1.98
N SER A 96 -2.67 -13.00 1.82
CA SER A 96 -3.92 -12.55 2.42
C SER A 96 -3.91 -12.92 3.90
N THR A 97 -4.07 -11.93 4.77
CA THR A 97 -4.04 -12.14 6.21
C THR A 97 -5.20 -11.43 6.90
N ALA A 98 -5.56 -11.91 8.08
CA ALA A 98 -6.60 -11.27 8.91
C ALA A 98 -6.12 -9.90 9.42
N GLU A 99 -4.84 -9.75 9.69
CA GLU A 99 -4.24 -8.49 10.14
C GLU A 99 -4.42 -7.41 9.06
N LEU A 100 -4.14 -7.74 7.80
CA LEU A 100 -4.39 -6.82 6.69
C LEU A 100 -5.89 -6.64 6.45
N GLY A 101 -6.70 -7.65 6.73
CA GLY A 101 -8.16 -7.53 6.71
C GLY A 101 -8.67 -6.48 7.68
N LEU A 102 -8.05 -6.39 8.86
CA LEU A 102 -8.39 -5.36 9.84
C LEU A 102 -8.11 -3.96 9.28
N ILE A 103 -6.94 -3.77 8.64
CA ILE A 103 -6.61 -2.50 8.00
C ILE A 103 -7.59 -2.22 6.85
N HIS A 104 -7.96 -3.24 6.07
CA HIS A 104 -8.94 -3.08 4.99
C HIS A 104 -10.26 -2.53 5.51
N SER A 105 -10.73 -3.02 6.66
CA SER A 105 -11.99 -2.54 7.24
C SER A 105 -11.95 -1.06 7.61
N LEU A 106 -10.75 -0.50 7.83
CA LEU A 106 -10.57 0.91 8.19
C LEU A 106 -10.43 1.82 6.97
N PHE A 107 -9.86 1.31 5.88
CA PHE A 107 -9.58 2.10 4.69
C PHE A 107 -10.65 2.01 3.60
N TYR A 108 -11.56 1.05 3.69
CA TYR A 108 -12.55 0.84 2.64
C TYR A 108 -13.95 0.85 3.21
N GLU A 109 -14.83 1.60 2.56
CA GLU A 109 -16.25 1.68 2.86
C GLU A 109 -17.01 1.46 1.57
N ASN A 110 -17.85 0.43 1.51
CA ASN A 110 -18.58 0.06 0.29
C ASN A 110 -17.67 -0.10 -0.93
N LYS A 111 -16.51 -0.75 -0.74
CA LYS A 111 -15.49 -0.98 -1.75
C LYS A 111 -14.78 0.31 -2.23
N ILE A 112 -15.04 1.43 -1.58
CA ILE A 112 -14.40 2.71 -1.89
C ILE A 112 -13.33 2.99 -0.84
N LYS A 113 -12.14 3.33 -1.31
CA LYS A 113 -11.02 3.67 -0.44
C LYS A 113 -11.26 5.03 0.21
N ILE A 114 -11.16 5.08 1.53
CA ILE A 114 -11.26 6.31 2.31
C ILE A 114 -9.98 6.52 3.10
N VAL A 115 -9.76 7.74 3.58
CA VAL A 115 -8.61 8.04 4.44
C VAL A 115 -9.12 8.14 5.88
N PRO A 116 -8.81 7.16 6.73
CA PRO A 116 -9.29 7.20 8.12
C PRO A 116 -8.50 8.24 8.92
N SER A 117 -9.19 9.24 9.43
CA SER A 117 -8.57 10.34 10.16
C SER A 117 -7.77 9.88 11.39
N LYS A 118 -8.22 8.80 12.03
CA LYS A 118 -7.51 8.23 13.18
C LYS A 118 -6.11 7.72 12.83
N LEU A 119 -5.95 7.17 11.62
CA LEU A 119 -4.67 6.62 11.18
C LEU A 119 -3.72 7.70 10.69
N LEU A 120 -4.23 8.85 10.27
CA LEU A 120 -3.38 9.98 9.93
C LEU A 120 -2.55 10.43 11.12
N LYS A 121 -3.11 10.35 12.32
CA LYS A 121 -2.45 10.81 13.54
C LYS A 121 -1.29 9.92 13.97
N ILE A 122 -1.24 8.69 13.51
CA ILE A 122 -0.17 7.75 13.88
C ILE A 122 0.93 7.64 12.84
N LEU A 123 0.80 8.35 11.72
CA LEU A 123 1.88 8.41 10.74
C LEU A 123 3.07 9.16 11.33
N ASP A 124 4.24 8.52 11.28
CA ASP A 124 5.49 9.15 11.65
C ASP A 124 6.21 9.68 10.39
N PRO A 125 7.43 10.23 10.52
CA PRO A 125 8.17 10.71 9.35
C PRO A 125 8.36 9.66 8.26
N LEU A 126 8.50 8.38 8.61
CA LEU A 126 8.62 7.31 7.62
C LEU A 126 7.32 7.14 6.82
N GLY A 127 6.18 7.06 7.51
CA GLY A 127 4.89 6.94 6.85
C GLY A 127 4.57 8.13 5.96
N LEU A 128 4.87 9.33 6.44
CA LEU A 128 4.68 10.56 5.67
C LEU A 128 5.58 10.59 4.44
N ALA A 129 6.84 10.17 4.58
CA ALA A 129 7.78 10.12 3.47
C ALA A 129 7.32 9.14 2.39
N ILE A 130 6.81 7.98 2.78
CA ILE A 130 6.29 6.98 1.85
C ILE A 130 5.07 7.53 1.11
N TRP A 131 4.15 8.15 1.83
CA TRP A 131 2.99 8.80 1.21
C TRP A 131 3.43 9.85 0.18
N TYR A 132 4.39 10.70 0.56
CA TYR A 132 4.92 11.71 -0.35
C TYR A 132 5.57 11.10 -1.58
N MET A 133 6.38 10.05 -1.42
CA MET A 133 7.07 9.39 -2.54
C MET A 133 6.07 8.73 -3.50
N ASP A 134 4.95 8.25 -2.98
CA ASP A 134 3.93 7.62 -3.83
C ASP A 134 3.09 8.67 -4.57
N ASP A 135 2.71 9.74 -3.91
CA ASP A 135 1.61 10.60 -4.36
C ASP A 135 1.87 12.10 -4.19
N GLY A 136 3.02 12.46 -3.66
CA GLY A 136 3.35 13.85 -3.41
C GLY A 136 3.92 14.54 -4.64
N SER A 137 3.91 15.87 -4.58
CA SER A 137 4.54 16.69 -5.60
C SER A 137 5.30 17.85 -4.96
N ASN A 138 6.33 18.32 -5.66
CA ASN A 138 7.12 19.46 -5.23
C ASN A 138 7.03 20.55 -6.30
N ASN A 139 6.45 21.69 -5.92
CA ASN A 139 6.25 22.83 -6.82
C ASN A 139 7.33 23.90 -6.66
N GLY A 140 8.50 23.51 -6.18
CA GLY A 140 9.64 24.43 -5.99
C GLY A 140 9.63 25.08 -4.61
N SER A 141 8.54 25.70 -4.21
CA SER A 141 8.43 26.35 -2.89
C SER A 141 7.59 25.55 -1.91
N ASN A 142 6.74 24.66 -2.39
CA ASN A 142 5.82 23.90 -1.57
C ASN A 142 5.86 22.41 -1.90
N ILE A 143 5.65 21.59 -0.87
CA ILE A 143 5.47 20.14 -0.99
C ILE A 143 4.00 19.85 -0.74
N THR A 144 3.37 19.12 -1.66
CA THR A 144 1.94 18.80 -1.57
C THR A 144 1.75 17.29 -1.52
N LEU A 145 0.86 16.84 -0.62
CA LEU A 145 0.37 15.46 -0.59
C LEU A 145 -1.01 15.43 -1.25
N ASN A 146 -1.14 14.59 -2.26
CA ASN A 146 -2.39 14.49 -3.04
C ASN A 146 -3.34 13.44 -2.51
#